data_d64c6153668284e699c59a25b25a3669
#
_entry.id   d64c6153668284e699c59a25b25a3669
#
_cell.length_a   1.000
_cell.length_b   1.000
_cell.length_c   1.000
_cell.angle_alpha   90.00
_cell.angle_beta   90.00
_cell.angle_gamma   90.00
#
_symmetry.space_group_name_H-M   'P 1'
#
loop_
_entity.id
_entity.type
_entity.pdbx_description
1 polymer ?
#
loop_
_entity_poly.entity_id
_entity_poly.type
_entity_poly.pdbx_seq_one_letter_code
_entity_poly.pdbx_strand_id
1 'polypeptide(L)'
;MEQSTSVDIAAPCERVWEVMVDVERWSEWTDTVTWVRRLDEGPLRPGSRAKINQPKVPETEYVVTELEPGRSFTWVATGPGVLTTARHSIEPLATGGSRVRLSVEQAGWLGSLMGRFYRGLTDRYLATEAAGLKARCEGRR
;
A
#
# COMPACT_ATOMS: atom_id res chain seq x y z
N MET A 1 4.87 -13.19 8.99
CA MET A 1 5.53 -12.05 9.62
C MET A 1 4.87 -10.76 9.14
N GLU A 2 4.41 -9.96 10.08
CA GLU A 2 3.71 -8.72 9.76
C GLU A 2 4.54 -7.51 10.16
N GLN A 3 4.54 -6.48 9.30
CA GLN A 3 5.15 -5.19 9.58
C GLN A 3 4.13 -4.11 9.25
N SER A 4 4.12 -3.04 10.03
CA SER A 4 3.16 -1.97 9.82
C SER A 4 3.72 -0.61 10.21
N THR A 5 3.10 0.43 9.69
CA THR A 5 3.37 1.81 10.08
C THR A 5 2.07 2.59 10.07
N SER A 6 2.03 3.67 10.83
CA SER A 6 0.87 4.58 10.87
C SER A 6 1.36 6.00 10.70
N VAL A 7 0.52 6.83 10.10
CA VAL A 7 0.81 8.26 9.91
C VAL A 7 -0.49 9.05 10.02
N ASP A 8 -0.42 10.21 10.68
CA ASP A 8 -1.53 11.14 10.75
C ASP A 8 -1.37 12.18 9.65
N ILE A 9 -2.44 12.39 8.89
CA ILE A 9 -2.45 13.26 7.72
C ILE A 9 -3.46 14.39 7.96
N ALA A 10 -3.05 15.64 7.74
CA ALA A 10 -3.92 16.80 7.88
C ALA A 10 -4.76 16.99 6.61
N ALA A 11 -5.56 15.99 6.30
CA ALA A 11 -6.48 16.00 5.17
C ALA A 11 -7.67 15.08 5.49
N PRO A 12 -8.87 15.37 4.96
CA PRO A 12 -10.04 14.53 5.21
C PRO A 12 -9.90 13.17 4.55
N CYS A 13 -10.62 12.19 5.07
CA CYS A 13 -10.56 10.81 4.60
C CYS A 13 -10.85 10.68 3.10
N GLU A 14 -11.78 11.48 2.56
CA GLU A 14 -12.10 11.45 1.14
C GLU A 14 -10.88 11.79 0.27
N ARG A 15 -10.12 12.78 0.68
CA ARG A 15 -8.90 13.18 -0.06
C ARG A 15 -7.85 12.08 0.00
N VAL A 16 -7.65 11.52 1.19
CA VAL A 16 -6.66 10.44 1.38
C VAL A 16 -7.07 9.21 0.56
N TRP A 17 -8.35 8.87 0.57
CA TRP A 17 -8.86 7.74 -0.21
C TRP A 17 -8.62 7.92 -1.72
N GLU A 18 -8.93 9.11 -2.25
CA GLU A 18 -8.72 9.40 -3.66
C GLU A 18 -7.26 9.18 -4.08
N VAL A 19 -6.32 9.62 -3.26
CA VAL A 19 -4.89 9.46 -3.54
C VAL A 19 -4.48 8.00 -3.41
N MET A 20 -4.98 7.32 -2.38
CA MET A 20 -4.60 5.95 -2.07
C MET A 20 -5.06 4.96 -3.14
N VAL A 21 -6.27 5.09 -3.66
CA VAL A 21 -6.80 4.14 -4.65
C VAL A 21 -6.35 4.41 -6.08
N ASP A 22 -5.77 5.57 -6.33
CA ASP A 22 -5.20 5.91 -7.63
C ASP A 22 -3.79 5.31 -7.73
N VAL A 23 -3.75 4.00 -7.77
CA VAL A 23 -2.50 3.24 -7.60
C VAL A 23 -1.50 3.49 -8.73
N GLU A 24 -1.97 3.80 -9.94
CA GLU A 24 -1.07 4.07 -11.06
C GLU A 24 -0.29 5.38 -10.92
N ARG A 25 -0.69 6.23 -9.98
CA ARG A 25 0.01 7.48 -9.68
C ARG A 25 0.88 7.40 -8.42
N TRP A 26 1.00 6.24 -7.81
CA TRP A 26 1.82 6.10 -6.61
C TRP A 26 3.26 6.55 -6.82
N SER A 27 3.83 6.33 -8.00
CA SER A 27 5.19 6.77 -8.29
C SER A 27 5.38 8.29 -8.22
N GLU A 28 4.28 9.06 -8.25
CA GLU A 28 4.35 10.52 -8.15
C GLU A 28 4.62 11.01 -6.72
N TRP A 29 4.37 10.16 -5.72
CA TRP A 29 4.52 10.57 -4.33
C TRP A 29 5.36 9.61 -3.48
N THR A 30 5.80 8.48 -4.01
CA THR A 30 6.71 7.59 -3.26
C THR A 30 7.77 7.00 -4.18
N ASP A 31 9.03 7.07 -3.73
CA ASP A 31 10.17 6.49 -4.45
C ASP A 31 10.24 4.98 -4.30
N THR A 32 9.39 4.40 -3.45
CA THR A 32 9.32 2.94 -3.27
C THR A 32 8.68 2.24 -4.45
N VAL A 33 8.06 3.01 -5.35
CA VAL A 33 7.36 2.49 -6.52
C VAL A 33 7.92 3.13 -7.78
N THR A 34 8.42 2.30 -8.69
CA THR A 34 8.86 2.78 -9.99
C THR A 34 7.67 3.00 -10.92
N TRP A 35 6.75 2.04 -10.94
CA TRP A 35 5.47 2.16 -11.65
C TRP A 35 4.48 1.13 -11.12
N VAL A 36 3.19 1.43 -11.30
CA VAL A 36 2.09 0.49 -11.10
C VAL A 36 1.25 0.50 -12.37
N ARG A 37 0.86 -0.68 -12.85
CA ARG A 37 0.01 -0.81 -14.03
C ARG A 37 -1.18 -1.68 -13.69
N ARG A 38 -2.37 -1.12 -13.81
CA ARG A 38 -3.62 -1.87 -13.64
C ARG A 38 -3.86 -2.75 -14.85
N LEU A 39 -4.40 -3.94 -14.59
CA LEU A 39 -4.72 -4.92 -15.63
C LEU A 39 -6.21 -4.91 -15.97
N ASP A 40 -6.99 -4.05 -15.33
CA ASP A 40 -8.41 -3.89 -15.55
C ASP A 40 -8.76 -2.41 -15.53
N GLU A 41 -9.99 -2.08 -15.90
CA GLU A 41 -10.47 -0.71 -15.99
C GLU A 41 -11.54 -0.42 -14.94
N GLY A 42 -11.87 0.87 -14.76
CA GLY A 42 -12.88 1.31 -13.82
C GLY A 42 -12.36 1.46 -12.39
N PRO A 43 -13.26 1.72 -11.43
CA PRO A 43 -12.85 1.87 -10.04
C PRO A 43 -12.18 0.61 -9.51
N LEU A 44 -11.25 0.82 -8.57
CA LEU A 44 -10.63 -0.30 -7.88
C LEU A 44 -11.70 -1.06 -7.11
N ARG A 45 -11.69 -2.39 -7.19
CA ARG A 45 -12.71 -3.25 -6.58
C ARG A 45 -12.13 -4.63 -6.30
N PRO A 46 -12.79 -5.46 -5.48
CA PRO A 46 -12.35 -6.84 -5.30
C PRO A 46 -12.24 -7.55 -6.66
N GLY A 47 -11.12 -8.22 -6.87
CA GLY A 47 -10.80 -8.85 -8.15
C GLY A 47 -9.95 -7.97 -9.08
N SER A 48 -9.83 -6.68 -8.82
CA SER A 48 -8.93 -5.82 -9.59
C SER A 48 -7.50 -6.28 -9.45
N ARG A 49 -6.74 -6.22 -10.55
CA ARG A 49 -5.36 -6.71 -10.59
C ARG A 49 -4.44 -5.58 -11.04
N ALA A 50 -3.23 -5.57 -10.49
CA ALA A 50 -2.22 -4.60 -10.87
C ALA A 50 -0.83 -5.20 -10.74
N LYS A 51 0.06 -4.83 -11.66
CA LYS A 51 1.48 -5.14 -11.55
C LYS A 51 2.19 -3.94 -10.94
N ILE A 52 3.12 -4.22 -10.04
CA ILE A 52 3.91 -3.19 -9.40
C ILE A 52 5.39 -3.49 -9.57
N ASN A 53 6.15 -2.45 -9.87
CA ASN A 53 7.61 -2.52 -9.93
C ASN A 53 8.18 -1.65 -8.82
N GLN A 54 8.95 -2.28 -7.93
CA GLN A 54 9.59 -1.60 -6.81
C GLN A 54 11.10 -1.86 -6.86
N PRO A 55 11.94 -0.86 -6.55
CA PRO A 55 13.40 -1.07 -6.53
C PRO A 55 13.79 -2.21 -5.60
N LYS A 56 14.72 -3.05 -6.05
CA LYS A 56 15.25 -4.19 -5.29
C LYS A 56 14.25 -5.31 -5.00
N VAL A 57 13.08 -5.27 -5.65
CA VAL A 57 12.05 -6.29 -5.49
C VAL A 57 11.61 -6.73 -6.89
N PRO A 58 11.42 -8.03 -7.13
CA PRO A 58 10.91 -8.50 -8.41
C PRO A 58 9.54 -7.91 -8.72
N GLU A 59 9.25 -7.70 -9.99
CA GLU A 59 7.92 -7.28 -10.43
C GLU A 59 6.87 -8.24 -9.87
N THR A 60 5.81 -7.69 -9.31
CA THR A 60 4.82 -8.45 -8.56
C THR A 60 3.41 -8.08 -9.03
N GLU A 61 2.55 -9.08 -9.16
CA GLU A 61 1.14 -8.86 -9.47
C GLU A 61 0.31 -9.03 -8.21
N TYR A 62 -0.50 -8.02 -7.91
CA TYR A 62 -1.43 -8.02 -6.77
C TYR A 62 -2.87 -8.12 -7.24
N VAL A 63 -3.70 -8.76 -6.43
CA VAL A 63 -5.15 -8.84 -6.64
C VAL A 63 -5.84 -8.25 -5.42
N VAL A 64 -6.76 -7.33 -5.64
CA VAL A 64 -7.58 -6.77 -4.55
C VAL A 64 -8.51 -7.84 -4.04
N THR A 65 -8.44 -8.15 -2.75
CA THR A 65 -9.29 -9.16 -2.11
C THR A 65 -10.40 -8.54 -1.29
N GLU A 66 -10.19 -7.35 -0.74
CA GLU A 66 -11.17 -6.66 0.08
C GLU A 66 -11.10 -5.17 -0.23
N LEU A 67 -12.25 -4.52 -0.24
CA LEU A 67 -12.30 -3.06 -0.41
C LEU A 67 -13.56 -2.54 0.26
N GLU A 68 -13.36 -1.60 1.19
CA GLU A 68 -14.44 -0.85 1.83
C GLU A 68 -14.26 0.62 1.44
N PRO A 69 -15.15 1.17 0.59
CA PRO A 69 -14.97 2.52 0.04
C PRO A 69 -14.73 3.58 1.12
N GLY A 70 -13.70 4.39 0.92
CA GLY A 70 -13.34 5.44 1.85
C GLY A 70 -12.64 4.98 3.12
N ARG A 71 -12.43 3.69 3.31
CA ARG A 71 -11.89 3.13 4.56
C ARG A 71 -10.67 2.27 4.36
N SER A 72 -10.72 1.30 3.45
CA SER A 72 -9.61 0.34 3.34
C SER A 72 -9.65 -0.41 2.03
N PHE A 73 -8.47 -0.86 1.60
CA PHE A 73 -8.38 -1.94 0.64
C PHE A 73 -7.19 -2.82 0.97
N THR A 74 -7.34 -4.09 0.61
CA THR A 74 -6.31 -5.12 0.80
C THR A 74 -6.05 -5.78 -0.52
N TRP A 75 -4.80 -5.95 -0.88
CA TRP A 75 -4.44 -6.75 -2.03
C TRP A 75 -3.38 -7.76 -1.67
N VAL A 76 -3.33 -8.85 -2.44
CA VAL A 76 -2.43 -9.96 -2.18
C VAL A 76 -1.65 -10.34 -3.41
N ALA A 77 -0.43 -10.83 -3.19
CA ALA A 77 0.41 -11.41 -4.22
C ALA A 77 0.79 -12.82 -3.78
N THR A 78 0.70 -13.77 -4.71
CA THR A 78 0.97 -15.18 -4.44
C THR A 78 2.16 -15.63 -5.28
N GLY A 79 3.10 -16.32 -4.64
CA GLY A 79 4.21 -16.97 -5.31
C GLY A 79 4.49 -18.32 -4.65
N PRO A 80 5.43 -19.13 -5.19
CA PRO A 80 5.75 -20.42 -4.58
C PRO A 80 6.25 -20.26 -3.14
N GLY A 81 5.49 -20.81 -2.19
CA GLY A 81 5.84 -20.76 -0.78
C GLY A 81 5.68 -19.40 -0.12
N VAL A 82 5.06 -18.41 -0.79
CA VAL A 82 4.89 -17.08 -0.23
C VAL A 82 3.52 -16.50 -0.57
N LEU A 83 2.89 -15.89 0.43
CA LEU A 83 1.68 -15.09 0.26
C LEU A 83 1.96 -13.74 0.90
N THR A 84 1.92 -12.68 0.10
CA THR A 84 2.12 -11.32 0.57
C THR A 84 0.76 -10.62 0.62
N THR A 85 0.40 -10.13 1.79
CA THR A 85 -0.85 -9.40 2.00
C THR A 85 -0.50 -7.96 2.39
N ALA A 86 -0.97 -7.00 1.62
CA ALA A 86 -0.75 -5.58 1.89
C ALA A 86 -2.09 -4.93 2.22
N ARG A 87 -2.19 -4.36 3.42
CA ARG A 87 -3.41 -3.71 3.92
C ARG A 87 -3.21 -2.22 4.02
N HIS A 88 -4.24 -1.47 3.60
CA HIS A 88 -4.25 -0.02 3.60
C HIS A 88 -5.54 0.42 4.27
N SER A 89 -5.46 1.13 5.39
CA SER A 89 -6.67 1.57 6.10
C SER A 89 -6.59 3.03 6.47
N ILE A 90 -7.75 3.67 6.54
CA ILE A 90 -7.92 5.08 6.85
C ILE A 90 -8.98 5.20 7.93
N GLU A 91 -8.71 5.97 8.99
CA GLU A 91 -9.72 6.30 9.97
C GLU A 91 -9.75 7.80 10.22
N PRO A 92 -10.93 8.38 10.49
CA PRO A 92 -11.04 9.81 10.76
C PRO A 92 -10.47 10.13 12.14
N LEU A 93 -9.84 11.32 12.24
CA LEU A 93 -9.38 11.85 13.51
C LEU A 93 -10.35 12.95 13.97
N ALA A 94 -10.41 13.20 15.28
CA ALA A 94 -11.24 14.25 15.84
C ALA A 94 -10.90 15.65 15.31
N THR A 95 -9.67 15.82 14.82
CA THR A 95 -9.19 17.10 14.26
C THR A 95 -9.72 17.37 12.85
N GLY A 96 -10.41 16.42 12.22
CA GLY A 96 -10.81 16.48 10.82
C GLY A 96 -9.79 15.90 9.87
N GLY A 97 -8.62 15.50 10.38
CA GLY A 97 -7.61 14.77 9.62
C GLY A 97 -7.87 13.28 9.57
N SER A 98 -6.88 12.54 9.13
CA SER A 98 -6.99 11.11 8.92
C SER A 98 -5.78 10.37 9.49
N ARG A 99 -6.00 9.17 9.98
CA ARG A 99 -4.91 8.25 10.32
C ARG A 99 -4.87 7.13 9.31
N VAL A 100 -3.71 6.95 8.69
CA VAL A 100 -3.49 5.87 7.73
C VAL A 100 -2.62 4.81 8.38
N ARG A 101 -3.00 3.56 8.22
CA ARG A 101 -2.16 2.44 8.59
C ARG A 101 -1.85 1.63 7.35
N LEU A 102 -0.56 1.36 7.14
CA LEU A 102 -0.06 0.51 6.07
C LEU A 102 0.58 -0.71 6.71
N SER A 103 0.23 -1.90 6.23
CA SER A 103 0.84 -3.12 6.75
C SER A 103 1.11 -4.12 5.64
N VAL A 104 2.14 -4.93 5.85
CA VAL A 104 2.53 -6.01 4.94
C VAL A 104 2.73 -7.27 5.78
N GLU A 105 2.09 -8.35 5.36
CA GLU A 105 2.27 -9.65 5.97
C GLU A 105 2.78 -10.62 4.92
N GLN A 106 3.84 -11.35 5.26
CA GLN A 106 4.39 -12.40 4.39
C GLN A 106 4.25 -13.73 5.10
N ALA A 107 3.48 -14.63 4.51
CA ALA A 107 3.14 -15.93 5.06
C ALA A 107 3.68 -17.06 4.16
N GLY A 108 3.60 -18.30 4.65
CA GLY A 108 4.17 -19.46 3.98
C GLY A 108 5.63 -19.67 4.39
N TRP A 109 6.19 -20.83 4.06
CA TRP A 109 7.54 -21.18 4.50
C TRP A 109 8.61 -20.25 3.90
N LEU A 110 8.46 -19.88 2.63
CA LEU A 110 9.39 -18.96 1.97
C LEU A 110 9.08 -17.52 2.39
N GLY A 111 7.81 -17.17 2.57
CA GLY A 111 7.39 -15.85 3.00
C GLY A 111 7.95 -15.46 4.36
N SER A 112 7.94 -16.39 5.31
CA SER A 112 8.53 -16.15 6.64
C SER A 112 10.03 -15.89 6.54
N LEU A 113 10.72 -16.65 5.71
CA LEU A 113 12.17 -16.48 5.50
C LEU A 113 12.46 -15.15 4.82
N MET A 114 11.73 -14.81 3.76
CA MET A 114 11.89 -13.55 3.03
C MET A 114 11.54 -12.35 3.91
N GLY A 115 10.50 -12.46 4.74
CA GLY A 115 10.12 -11.40 5.66
C GLY A 115 11.24 -11.07 6.65
N ARG A 116 11.95 -12.08 7.13
CA ARG A 116 13.11 -11.88 8.00
C ARG A 116 14.29 -11.24 7.25
N PHE A 117 14.53 -11.72 6.02
CA PHE A 117 15.64 -11.26 5.19
C PHE A 117 15.46 -9.80 4.74
N TYR A 118 14.22 -9.42 4.36
CA TYR A 118 13.91 -8.10 3.83
C TYR A 118 13.27 -7.17 4.86
N ARG A 119 13.32 -7.51 6.15
CA ARG A 119 12.65 -6.73 7.19
C ARG A 119 13.02 -5.25 7.16
N GLY A 120 14.31 -4.95 7.10
CA GLY A 120 14.79 -3.56 7.07
C GLY A 120 14.33 -2.81 5.83
N LEU A 121 14.34 -3.47 4.67
CA LEU A 121 13.87 -2.87 3.43
C LEU A 121 12.37 -2.59 3.49
N THR A 122 11.59 -3.54 4.00
CA THR A 122 10.14 -3.40 4.12
C THR A 122 9.78 -2.25 5.07
N ASP A 123 10.47 -2.14 6.21
CA ASP A 123 10.25 -1.03 7.15
C ASP A 123 10.52 0.32 6.48
N ARG A 124 11.60 0.42 5.72
CA ARG A 124 11.93 1.66 5.03
C ARG A 124 10.89 1.99 3.96
N TYR A 125 10.41 0.99 3.23
CA TYR A 125 9.39 1.20 2.20
C TYR A 125 8.08 1.68 2.83
N LEU A 126 7.65 1.05 3.91
CA LEU A 126 6.43 1.47 4.60
C LEU A 126 6.53 2.91 5.11
N ALA A 127 7.67 3.26 5.73
CA ALA A 127 7.88 4.61 6.23
C ALA A 127 7.91 5.65 5.11
N THR A 128 8.57 5.33 3.99
CA THR A 128 8.66 6.22 2.83
C THR A 128 7.30 6.41 2.18
N GLU A 129 6.54 5.34 2.03
CA GLU A 129 5.18 5.42 1.48
C GLU A 129 4.27 6.26 2.36
N ALA A 130 4.31 6.04 3.66
CA ALA A 130 3.51 6.83 4.61
C ALA A 130 3.84 8.31 4.53
N ALA A 131 5.13 8.66 4.51
CA ALA A 131 5.57 10.04 4.40
C ALA A 131 5.18 10.67 3.06
N GLY A 132 5.30 9.93 1.96
CA GLY A 132 4.91 10.40 0.63
C GLY A 132 3.41 10.63 0.52
N LEU A 133 2.62 9.70 1.04
CA LEU A 133 1.16 9.83 1.04
C LEU A 133 0.73 11.06 1.83
N LYS A 134 1.33 11.26 3.01
CA LYS A 134 1.06 12.43 3.85
C LYS A 134 1.37 13.72 3.09
N ALA A 135 2.54 13.83 2.49
CA ALA A 135 2.95 15.02 1.75
C ALA A 135 2.01 15.30 0.58
N ARG A 136 1.63 14.26 -0.17
CA ARG A 136 0.73 14.39 -1.31
C ARG A 136 -0.66 14.88 -0.88
N CYS A 137 -1.21 14.28 0.15
CA CYS A 137 -2.56 14.62 0.64
C CYS A 137 -2.61 16.02 1.24
N GLU A 138 -1.52 16.48 1.86
CA GLU A 138 -1.44 17.82 2.46
C GLU A 138 -1.05 18.89 1.46
N GLY A 139 -0.96 18.56 0.17
CA GLY A 139 -0.63 19.50 -0.88
C GLY A 139 0.86 19.81 -1.03
N ARG A 140 1.73 19.06 -0.36
CA ARG A 140 3.19 19.14 -0.52
C ARG A 140 3.65 18.11 -1.54
N ARG A 141 4.78 18.33 -2.12
CA ARG A 141 5.36 17.43 -3.11
C ARG A 141 6.67 16.83 -2.64
#